data_74bde9234824805be9bc6ca987cf3e23
#
_entry.id   74bde9234824805be9bc6ca987cf3e23
#
_cell.length_a   1.000
_cell.length_b   1.000
_cell.length_c   1.000
_cell.angle_alpha   90.00
_cell.angle_beta   90.00
_cell.angle_gamma   90.00
#
_symmetry.space_group_name_H-M   'P 1'
#
loop_
_entity.id
_entity.type
_entity.pdbx_description
1 polymer ?
#
loop_
_entity_poly.entity_id
_entity_poly.type
_entity_poly.pdbx_seq_one_letter_code
_entity_poly.pdbx_strand_id
1 'polypeptide(L)'
;MGIKFNKKAYCKCNKCKQVAEMDALVRLYDSLNDQIESTRNEIKDFMQVGTSSDISDEAKARFETACTEMEKRFEKLINMRNTVEELLDKNLKSEIIK
;
A
#
# COMPACT_ATOMS: atom_id res chain seq x y z
N MET A 1 2.76 -29.20 -3.31
CA MET A 1 2.16 -29.22 -3.68
C MET A 1 1.87 -28.73 -4.86
N GLY A 2 1.09 -28.86 -5.20
CA GLY A 2 0.75 -28.61 -6.48
C GLY A 2 1.27 -27.48 -7.10
N ILE A 3 1.82 -26.74 -6.41
CA ILE A 3 2.25 -25.58 -6.91
C ILE A 3 3.27 -25.64 -7.90
N LYS A 4 4.06 -26.59 -7.88
CA LYS A 4 5.05 -26.63 -8.77
C LYS A 4 4.61 -26.64 -10.10
N PHE A 5 3.55 -27.14 -10.38
CA PHE A 5 3.19 -27.25 -11.69
C PHE A 5 3.18 -25.97 -12.36
N ASN A 6 3.07 -24.99 -11.67
CA ASN A 6 2.91 -23.76 -12.32
C ASN A 6 3.96 -23.36 -13.26
N LYS A 7 5.15 -23.67 -13.01
CA LYS A 7 6.19 -23.28 -13.92
C LYS A 7 6.02 -23.85 -15.28
N LYS A 8 5.54 -25.06 -15.36
CA LYS A 8 5.37 -25.67 -16.65
C LYS A 8 4.13 -25.19 -17.33
N ALA A 9 3.14 -24.86 -16.55
CA ALA A 9 1.91 -24.39 -17.11
C ALA A 9 2.01 -23.00 -17.65
N TYR A 10 2.96 -22.25 -17.18
CA TYR A 10 3.09 -20.89 -17.63
C TYR A 10 3.59 -20.78 -19.04
N CYS A 11 2.95 -19.90 -19.76
CA CYS A 11 3.41 -19.57 -21.06
C CYS A 11 4.69 -18.76 -20.92
N LYS A 12 5.66 -18.99 -21.75
CA LYS A 12 6.90 -18.26 -21.64
C LYS A 12 6.92 -17.00 -22.47
N CYS A 13 5.85 -16.68 -23.10
CA CYS A 13 5.83 -15.48 -23.93
C CYS A 13 5.76 -14.24 -23.05
N ASN A 14 6.16 -13.12 -23.61
CA ASN A 14 6.16 -11.87 -22.87
C ASN A 14 4.78 -11.45 -22.44
N LYS A 15 3.79 -11.78 -23.21
CA LYS A 15 2.42 -11.42 -22.89
C LYS A 15 1.95 -12.07 -21.60
N CYS A 16 2.25 -13.35 -21.44
CA CYS A 16 1.86 -14.04 -20.21
C CYS A 16 2.57 -13.48 -19.01
N LYS A 17 3.82 -13.09 -19.17
CA LYS A 17 4.57 -12.50 -18.09
C LYS A 17 3.98 -11.17 -17.71
N GLN A 18 3.59 -10.37 -18.68
CA GLN A 18 3.01 -9.07 -18.41
C GLN A 18 1.70 -9.20 -17.65
N VAL A 19 0.88 -10.18 -18.02
CA VAL A 19 -0.38 -10.39 -17.34
C VAL A 19 -0.15 -10.80 -15.88
N ALA A 20 0.81 -11.69 -15.66
CA ALA A 20 1.13 -12.12 -14.30
C ALA A 20 1.65 -10.96 -13.46
N GLU A 21 2.50 -10.13 -14.06
CA GLU A 21 3.03 -8.97 -13.36
C GLU A 21 1.95 -7.97 -13.03
N MET A 22 1.02 -7.75 -13.96
CA MET A 22 -0.08 -6.84 -13.72
C MET A 22 -0.97 -7.33 -12.60
N ASP A 23 -1.25 -8.63 -12.58
CA ASP A 23 -2.08 -9.20 -11.54
C ASP A 23 -1.43 -9.00 -10.16
N ALA A 24 -0.13 -9.23 -10.08
CA ALA A 24 0.60 -9.02 -8.84
C ALA A 24 0.57 -7.55 -8.42
N LEU A 25 0.71 -6.64 -9.38
CA LEU A 25 0.66 -5.20 -9.08
C LEU A 25 -0.72 -4.77 -8.61
N VAL A 26 -1.77 -5.32 -9.22
CA VAL A 26 -3.12 -4.99 -8.82
C VAL A 26 -3.38 -5.46 -7.39
N ARG A 27 -2.92 -6.64 -7.06
CA ARG A 27 -3.09 -7.16 -5.70
C ARG A 27 -2.33 -6.31 -4.70
N LEU A 28 -1.14 -5.89 -5.07
CA LEU A 28 -0.34 -5.05 -4.20
C LEU A 28 -1.01 -3.69 -4.04
N TYR A 29 -1.55 -3.15 -5.12
CA TYR A 29 -2.24 -1.88 -5.09
C TYR A 29 -3.44 -1.94 -4.14
N ASP A 30 -4.25 -2.99 -4.24
CA ASP A 30 -5.40 -3.16 -3.37
C ASP A 30 -4.98 -3.30 -1.91
N SER A 31 -3.93 -4.08 -1.66
CA SER A 31 -3.41 -4.26 -0.32
C SER A 31 -2.93 -2.94 0.27
N LEU A 32 -2.23 -2.15 -0.54
CA LEU A 32 -1.74 -0.86 -0.08
C LEU A 32 -2.88 0.10 0.21
N ASN A 33 -3.92 0.09 -0.61
CA ASN A 33 -5.08 0.93 -0.36
C ASN A 33 -5.76 0.55 0.95
N ASP A 34 -5.87 -0.74 1.23
CA ASP A 34 -6.45 -1.20 2.48
C ASP A 34 -5.62 -0.75 3.67
N GLN A 35 -4.30 -0.85 3.55
CA GLN A 35 -3.41 -0.42 4.61
C GLN A 35 -3.46 1.09 4.81
N ILE A 36 -3.56 1.85 3.74
CA ILE A 36 -3.67 3.29 3.81
C ILE A 36 -4.94 3.69 4.54
N GLU A 37 -6.05 3.05 4.19
CA GLU A 37 -7.32 3.35 4.82
C GLU A 37 -7.31 2.97 6.29
N SER A 38 -6.75 1.82 6.62
CA SER A 38 -6.64 1.35 7.97
C SER A 38 -5.78 2.31 8.81
N THR A 39 -4.65 2.74 8.24
CA THR A 39 -3.76 3.66 8.93
C THR A 39 -4.40 5.02 9.11
N ARG A 40 -5.15 5.47 8.12
CA ARG A 40 -5.86 6.74 8.22
C ARG A 40 -6.85 6.70 9.38
N ASN A 41 -7.58 5.60 9.51
CA ASN A 41 -8.54 5.46 10.59
C ASN A 41 -7.85 5.40 11.94
N GLU A 42 -6.71 4.75 12.02
CA GLU A 42 -5.94 4.70 13.24
C GLU A 42 -5.47 6.09 13.67
N ILE A 43 -4.97 6.87 12.71
CA ILE A 43 -4.54 8.23 12.99
C ILE A 43 -5.69 9.07 13.48
N LYS A 44 -6.84 8.92 12.84
CA LYS A 44 -8.03 9.66 13.19
C LYS A 44 -8.44 9.36 14.62
N ASP A 45 -8.50 8.08 14.96
CA ASP A 45 -8.89 7.65 16.30
C ASP A 45 -7.88 8.15 17.33
N PHE A 46 -6.61 8.05 16.98
CA PHE A 46 -5.53 8.47 17.84
C PHE A 46 -5.60 9.98 18.12
N MET A 47 -5.88 10.75 17.09
CA MET A 47 -6.01 12.19 17.22
C MET A 47 -7.18 12.58 18.12
N GLN A 48 -8.27 11.84 18.05
CA GLN A 48 -9.41 12.11 18.90
C GLN A 48 -9.05 11.93 20.36
N VAL A 49 -8.28 10.91 20.67
CA VAL A 49 -7.83 10.68 22.03
C VAL A 49 -6.91 11.82 22.47
N GLY A 50 -6.04 12.27 21.56
CA GLY A 50 -5.09 13.32 21.89
C GLY A 50 -5.67 14.70 22.11
N THR A 51 -6.92 14.91 21.70
CA THR A 51 -7.56 16.20 21.92
C THR A 51 -8.29 16.24 23.26
N SER A 52 -8.23 15.15 24.01
CA SER A 52 -8.87 15.11 25.32
C SER A 52 -8.13 16.05 26.27
N SER A 53 -8.86 16.84 27.02
CA SER A 53 -8.26 17.81 27.91
C SER A 53 -7.67 17.19 29.17
N ASP A 54 -7.91 15.91 29.37
CA ASP A 54 -7.43 15.23 30.57
C ASP A 54 -6.03 14.66 30.46
N ILE A 55 -5.35 14.96 29.37
CA ILE A 55 -4.04 14.38 29.13
C ILE A 55 -2.94 15.28 29.71
N SER A 56 -1.98 14.69 30.40
CA SER A 56 -0.86 15.42 30.93
C SER A 56 0.08 15.87 29.82
N ASP A 57 0.93 16.84 30.12
CA ASP A 57 1.88 17.35 29.13
C ASP A 57 2.82 16.27 28.66
N GLU A 58 3.22 15.39 29.57
CA GLU A 58 4.09 14.29 29.22
C GLU A 58 3.40 13.34 28.23
N ALA A 59 2.17 13.04 28.49
CA ALA A 59 1.38 12.18 27.60
C ALA A 59 1.16 12.84 26.25
N LYS A 60 1.00 14.16 26.24
CA LYS A 60 0.83 14.89 24.99
C LYS A 60 2.08 14.80 24.14
N ALA A 61 3.24 14.92 24.76
CA ALA A 61 4.50 14.84 24.04
C ALA A 61 4.66 13.47 23.40
N ARG A 62 4.33 12.41 24.13
CA ARG A 62 4.40 11.06 23.60
C ARG A 62 3.41 10.87 22.48
N PHE A 63 2.26 11.47 22.64
CA PHE A 63 1.21 11.39 21.66
C PHE A 63 1.63 12.04 20.36
N GLU A 64 2.26 13.21 20.44
CA GLU A 64 2.73 13.91 19.26
C GLU A 64 3.80 13.12 18.54
N THR A 65 4.71 12.49 19.27
CA THR A 65 5.73 11.66 18.68
C THR A 65 5.11 10.48 17.95
N ALA A 66 4.14 9.84 18.57
CA ALA A 66 3.46 8.70 17.98
C ALA A 66 2.70 9.13 16.72
N CYS A 67 2.06 10.28 16.76
CA CYS A 67 1.36 10.81 15.59
C CYS A 67 2.32 11.06 14.44
N THR A 68 3.46 11.64 14.73
CA THR A 68 4.47 11.91 13.71
C THR A 68 4.94 10.62 13.06
N GLU A 69 5.15 9.59 13.85
CA GLU A 69 5.57 8.30 13.31
C GLU A 69 4.48 7.65 12.46
N MET A 70 3.23 7.77 12.90
CA MET A 70 2.12 7.24 12.13
C MET A 70 1.97 7.97 10.80
N GLU A 71 2.17 9.28 10.82
CA GLU A 71 2.10 10.08 9.60
C GLU A 71 3.19 9.71 8.62
N LYS A 72 4.38 9.44 9.13
CA LYS A 72 5.48 9.01 8.28
C LYS A 72 5.18 7.67 7.62
N ARG A 73 4.58 6.77 8.38
CA ARG A 73 4.19 5.47 7.85
C ARG A 73 3.12 5.64 6.78
N PHE A 74 2.16 6.51 7.05
CA PHE A 74 1.08 6.78 6.13
C PHE A 74 1.62 7.34 4.82
N GLU A 75 2.55 8.28 4.90
CA GLU A 75 3.17 8.88 3.74
C GLU A 75 3.93 7.85 2.92
N LYS A 76 4.62 6.94 3.62
CA LYS A 76 5.35 5.88 2.95
C LYS A 76 4.41 4.98 2.17
N LEU A 77 3.28 4.64 2.78
CA LEU A 77 2.28 3.80 2.11
C LEU A 77 1.72 4.49 0.88
N ILE A 78 1.45 5.77 0.98
CA ILE A 78 0.94 6.54 -0.14
C ILE A 78 1.96 6.57 -1.28
N ASN A 79 3.22 6.79 -0.94
CA ASN A 79 4.27 6.81 -1.95
C ASN A 79 4.42 5.46 -2.64
N MET A 80 4.32 4.39 -1.88
CA MET A 80 4.40 3.05 -2.44
C MET A 80 3.21 2.80 -3.36
N ARG A 81 2.02 3.21 -2.93
CA ARG A 81 0.83 3.04 -3.76
C ARG A 81 0.97 3.82 -5.07
N ASN A 82 1.47 5.04 -5.00
CA ASN A 82 1.65 5.85 -6.18
C ASN A 82 2.65 5.23 -7.16
N THR A 83 3.70 4.63 -6.63
CA THR A 83 4.68 3.94 -7.45
C THR A 83 4.06 2.75 -8.16
N VAL A 84 3.24 1.98 -7.43
CA VAL A 84 2.56 0.83 -8.03
C VAL A 84 1.58 1.31 -9.10
N GLU A 85 0.92 2.41 -8.84
CA GLU A 85 -0.03 2.99 -9.80
C GLU A 85 0.68 3.38 -11.10
N GLU A 86 1.85 3.97 -10.98
CA GLU A 86 2.63 4.32 -12.15
C GLU A 86 3.06 3.09 -12.94
N LEU A 87 3.44 2.04 -12.24
CA LEU A 87 3.84 0.81 -12.89
C LEU A 87 2.66 0.16 -13.61
N LEU A 88 1.49 0.22 -13.00
CA LEU A 88 0.28 -0.30 -13.64
C LEU A 88 -0.05 0.49 -14.90
N ASP A 89 0.05 1.80 -14.80
CA ASP A 89 -0.24 2.66 -15.94
C ASP A 89 0.72 2.39 -17.09
N LYS A 90 1.99 2.19 -16.77
CA LYS A 90 2.99 1.88 -17.78
C LYS A 90 2.69 0.57 -18.46
N ASN A 91 2.31 -0.44 -17.69
CA ASN A 91 1.99 -1.74 -18.25
C ASN A 91 0.77 -1.67 -19.16
N LEU A 92 -0.24 -0.92 -18.74
CA LEU A 92 -1.42 -0.76 -19.56
C LEU A 92 -1.11 -0.07 -20.87
N LYS A 93 -0.31 0.99 -20.80
CA LYS A 93 0.04 1.71 -22.02
C LYS A 93 0.86 0.84 -22.96
N SER A 94 1.74 0.07 -22.41
CA SER A 94 2.57 -0.82 -23.18
C SER A 94 1.71 -1.83 -23.93
N GLU A 95 0.67 -2.34 -23.28
CA GLU A 95 -0.22 -3.28 -23.91
C GLU A 95 -1.04 -2.62 -25.01
N ILE A 96 -1.50 -1.44 -24.77
CA ILE A 96 -2.29 -0.74 -25.75
C ILE A 96 -1.52 -0.42 -27.02
N ILE A 97 -0.29 -0.05 -26.86
CA ILE A 97 0.54 0.29 -27.99
C ILE A 97 0.84 -0.90 -28.89
N LYS A 98 0.84 -2.04 -28.32
CA LYS A 98 1.04 -3.24 -29.13
C LYS A 98 -0.23 -3.61 -29.84
#